data_4413728f510a5319b4060733d283d0ac
#
_entry.id   4413728f510a5319b4060733d283d0ac
#
_cell.length_a   1.000
_cell.length_b   1.000
_cell.length_c   1.000
_cell.angle_alpha   90.00
_cell.angle_beta   90.00
_cell.angle_gamma   90.00
#
_symmetry.space_group_name_H-M   'P 1'
#
loop_
_entity.id
_entity.type
_entity.pdbx_description
1 polymer ?
#
loop_
_entity_poly.entity_id
_entity_poly.type
_entity_poly.pdbx_seq_one_letter_code
_entity_poly.pdbx_strand_id
1 'polypeptide(L)'
;MKFIVSSNYLLKQLQILGGVINNNNTLPILDNFLFDLKNDELTVSASDLETTMSAKLKVESDSEGKIAVPAKLLLDTLKTFPEQPLTFVVEDNNTIELSSNHGKYALAYADGEEFPNPVELEDPNSTVVEADILASAISKTIFASGNDDLRPVMSGVFFQFKEDGLTFVATDAHKLVKYSREDITATQDTEFIMPKKPLNLLKGILAGSDSEVLIEYNDSNAKFTFDDTQLICRLIDGKYPNYEAVIPKENPNKLTIERNQFLSSVRRVSIFSNKTTHQVRLKIAGAELNISAEDVDYSNKAEERLTCAYQGDDMQIGFNSRFLIEMLGNLTADEVMLEMSLPNRAGILTPVDGLDKGEKITMLVMPVMLNS
;
A
#
# COMPACT_ATOMS: atom_id res chain seq x y z
N MET A 1 -17.67 21.47 25.74
CA MET A 1 -17.79 20.75 24.44
C MET A 1 -18.98 19.81 24.53
N LYS A 2 -19.93 19.95 23.61
CA LYS A 2 -21.10 19.07 23.53
C LYS A 2 -21.52 18.90 22.07
N PHE A 3 -21.75 17.66 21.61
CA PHE A 3 -22.20 17.39 20.24
C PHE A 3 -22.97 16.07 20.12
N ILE A 4 -23.72 15.95 19.02
CA ILE A 4 -24.49 14.77 18.67
C ILE A 4 -24.02 14.27 17.30
N VAL A 5 -23.81 12.95 17.18
CA VAL A 5 -23.36 12.32 15.95
C VAL A 5 -23.92 10.90 15.81
N SER A 6 -24.12 10.40 14.60
CA SER A 6 -24.50 8.99 14.35
C SER A 6 -23.38 8.04 14.75
N SER A 7 -23.72 6.97 15.48
CA SER A 7 -22.76 5.93 15.92
C SER A 7 -22.02 5.29 14.75
N ASN A 8 -22.72 4.92 13.68
CA ASN A 8 -22.11 4.26 12.52
C ASN A 8 -21.23 5.23 11.71
N TYR A 9 -21.66 6.49 11.56
CA TYR A 9 -20.88 7.50 10.85
C TYR A 9 -19.54 7.78 11.57
N LEU A 10 -19.62 8.01 12.89
CA LEU A 10 -18.42 8.20 13.71
C LEU A 10 -17.51 6.95 13.69
N LEU A 11 -18.07 5.76 13.92
CA LEU A 11 -17.31 4.51 13.93
C LEU A 11 -16.55 4.29 12.63
N LYS A 12 -17.19 4.51 11.47
CA LYS A 12 -16.57 4.36 10.15
C LYS A 12 -15.33 5.26 10.01
N GLN A 13 -15.43 6.52 10.40
CA GLN A 13 -14.29 7.45 10.32
C GLN A 13 -13.19 7.08 11.32
N LEU A 14 -13.53 6.75 12.56
CA LEU A 14 -12.55 6.36 13.57
C LEU A 14 -11.83 5.04 13.24
N GLN A 15 -12.49 4.09 12.58
CA GLN A 15 -11.83 2.87 12.11
C GLN A 15 -10.75 3.16 11.07
N ILE A 16 -10.99 4.09 10.16
CA ILE A 16 -10.03 4.56 9.17
C ILE A 16 -8.84 5.24 9.88
N LEU A 17 -9.11 6.22 10.71
CA LEU A 17 -8.10 6.98 11.44
C LEU A 17 -7.28 6.10 12.41
N GLY A 18 -7.93 5.10 13.01
CA GLY A 18 -7.28 4.15 13.92
C GLY A 18 -6.12 3.37 13.32
N GLY A 19 -6.08 3.24 11.98
CA GLY A 19 -4.96 2.63 11.26
C GLY A 19 -3.63 3.40 11.37
N VAL A 20 -3.67 4.68 11.73
CA VAL A 20 -2.47 5.50 11.99
C VAL A 20 -1.83 5.16 13.33
N ILE A 21 -2.64 4.83 14.35
CA ILE A 21 -2.18 4.64 15.72
C ILE A 21 -1.34 3.36 15.82
N ASN A 22 -0.12 3.49 16.32
CA ASN A 22 0.77 2.34 16.57
C ASN A 22 0.37 1.60 17.85
N ASN A 23 0.71 0.31 17.93
CA ASN A 23 0.49 -0.48 19.16
C ASN A 23 1.38 -0.04 20.33
N ASN A 24 2.54 0.58 20.04
CA ASN A 24 3.50 1.07 21.03
C ASN A 24 3.95 2.48 20.62
N ASN A 25 3.29 3.51 21.14
CA ASN A 25 3.67 4.89 20.91
C ASN A 25 4.68 5.37 21.98
N THR A 26 5.63 6.20 21.57
CA THR A 26 6.59 6.84 22.48
C THR A 26 5.94 7.91 23.34
N LEU A 27 4.91 8.58 22.82
CA LEU A 27 4.11 9.59 23.50
C LEU A 27 2.72 9.02 23.79
N PRO A 28 2.30 8.90 25.06
CA PRO A 28 0.98 8.35 25.41
C PRO A 28 -0.21 9.08 24.79
N ILE A 29 -0.08 10.37 24.50
CA ILE A 29 -1.16 11.14 23.86
C ILE A 29 -1.51 10.61 22.46
N LEU A 30 -0.57 9.97 21.75
CA LEU A 30 -0.77 9.38 20.43
C LEU A 30 -1.62 8.08 20.45
N ASP A 31 -1.94 7.54 21.63
CA ASP A 31 -2.91 6.46 21.80
C ASP A 31 -4.37 6.97 21.72
N ASN A 32 -4.55 8.27 21.53
CA ASN A 32 -5.84 8.94 21.51
C ASN A 32 -6.18 9.46 20.11
N PHE A 33 -7.47 9.65 19.86
CA PHE A 33 -7.96 10.54 18.81
C PHE A 33 -8.04 11.96 19.33
N LEU A 34 -7.54 12.91 18.59
CA LEU A 34 -7.81 14.32 18.82
C LEU A 34 -9.20 14.66 18.29
N PHE A 35 -10.05 15.23 19.13
CA PHE A 35 -11.34 15.80 18.78
C PHE A 35 -11.23 17.32 18.86
N ASP A 36 -11.35 18.01 17.75
CA ASP A 36 -11.40 19.49 17.66
C ASP A 36 -12.75 19.89 17.07
N LEU A 37 -13.63 20.41 17.91
CA LEU A 37 -15.00 20.81 17.56
C LEU A 37 -15.10 22.32 17.42
N LYS A 38 -15.45 22.79 16.23
CA LYS A 38 -15.67 24.19 15.88
C LYS A 38 -16.83 24.33 14.89
N ASN A 39 -17.74 25.23 15.14
CA ASN A 39 -18.82 25.61 14.20
C ASN A 39 -19.59 24.42 13.60
N ASP A 40 -20.07 23.48 14.43
CA ASP A 40 -20.77 22.26 14.01
C ASP A 40 -19.94 21.29 13.13
N GLU A 41 -18.62 21.47 13.07
CA GLU A 41 -17.68 20.58 12.42
C GLU A 41 -16.74 19.96 13.47
N LEU A 42 -16.79 18.63 13.61
CA LEU A 42 -15.86 17.87 14.43
C LEU A 42 -14.72 17.37 13.53
N THR A 43 -13.54 17.93 13.70
CA THR A 43 -12.32 17.36 13.10
C THR A 43 -11.74 16.32 14.05
N VAL A 44 -11.63 15.08 13.59
CA VAL A 44 -10.97 14.02 14.33
C VAL A 44 -9.64 13.71 13.69
N SER A 45 -8.57 13.64 14.49
CA SER A 45 -7.22 13.35 14.01
C SER A 45 -6.56 12.20 14.78
N ALA A 46 -5.70 11.47 14.08
CA ALA A 46 -4.79 10.48 14.65
C ALA A 46 -3.38 10.71 14.09
N SER A 47 -2.35 10.48 14.91
CA SER A 47 -0.96 10.70 14.51
C SER A 47 -0.03 9.67 15.13
N ASP A 48 1.09 9.37 14.43
CA ASP A 48 2.23 8.64 14.96
C ASP A 48 3.54 9.45 14.86
N LEU A 49 3.43 10.77 14.64
CA LEU A 49 4.46 11.77 14.37
C LEU A 49 4.98 11.78 12.93
N GLU A 50 5.04 10.63 12.25
CA GLU A 50 5.47 10.54 10.85
C GLU A 50 4.30 10.62 9.88
N THR A 51 3.12 10.18 10.34
CA THR A 51 1.87 10.20 9.58
C THR A 51 0.76 10.78 10.46
N THR A 52 0.05 11.77 9.96
CA THR A 52 -1.17 12.31 10.58
C THR A 52 -2.32 12.18 9.61
N MET A 53 -3.44 11.68 10.10
CA MET A 53 -4.66 11.57 9.32
C MET A 53 -5.79 12.25 10.06
N SER A 54 -6.62 13.02 9.35
CA SER A 54 -7.77 13.71 9.90
C SER A 54 -9.00 13.54 9.02
N ALA A 55 -10.17 13.54 9.66
CA ALA A 55 -11.46 13.53 8.98
C ALA A 55 -12.39 14.57 9.61
N LYS A 56 -13.18 15.25 8.77
CA LYS A 56 -14.17 16.22 9.15
C LYS A 56 -15.54 15.59 9.18
N LEU A 57 -16.25 15.75 10.29
CA LEU A 57 -17.59 15.23 10.49
C LEU A 57 -18.54 16.40 10.81
N LYS A 58 -19.63 16.47 10.09
CA LYS A 58 -20.72 17.38 10.44
C LYS A 58 -21.47 16.82 11.65
N VAL A 59 -21.63 17.64 12.68
CA VAL A 59 -22.29 17.29 13.93
C VAL A 59 -23.28 18.37 14.34
N GLU A 60 -24.20 18.06 15.24
CA GLU A 60 -24.99 19.09 15.91
C GLU A 60 -24.27 19.46 17.21
N SER A 61 -23.93 20.72 17.42
CA SER A 61 -23.14 21.13 18.57
C SER A 61 -23.72 22.36 19.29
N ASP A 62 -23.47 22.46 20.61
CA ASP A 62 -23.84 23.60 21.45
C ASP A 62 -22.61 24.39 21.90
N SER A 63 -21.40 23.85 21.78
CA SER A 63 -20.19 24.47 22.31
C SER A 63 -18.92 23.83 21.69
N GLU A 64 -17.90 24.64 21.52
CA GLU A 64 -16.58 24.24 20.96
C GLU A 64 -15.69 23.58 22.01
N GLY A 65 -14.61 22.94 21.56
CA GLY A 65 -13.60 22.36 22.44
C GLY A 65 -12.60 21.48 21.70
N LYS A 66 -11.48 21.19 22.38
CA LYS A 66 -10.38 20.38 21.84
C LYS A 66 -9.88 19.42 22.92
N ILE A 67 -10.05 18.13 22.72
CA ILE A 67 -9.69 17.07 23.67
C ILE A 67 -9.09 15.86 22.96
N ALA A 68 -8.29 15.06 23.68
CA ALA A 68 -7.75 13.81 23.19
C ALA A 68 -8.42 12.62 23.90
N VAL A 69 -9.13 11.76 23.14
CA VAL A 69 -9.98 10.67 23.64
C VAL A 69 -9.34 9.32 23.36
N PRO A 70 -9.27 8.38 24.34
CA PRO A 70 -8.64 7.08 24.16
C PRO A 70 -9.23 6.29 23.00
N ALA A 71 -8.41 6.08 21.95
CA ALA A 71 -8.86 5.53 20.68
C ALA A 71 -9.39 4.10 20.79
N LYS A 72 -8.63 3.22 21.44
CA LYS A 72 -8.99 1.80 21.59
C LYS A 72 -10.30 1.63 22.34
N LEU A 73 -10.43 2.28 23.50
CA LEU A 73 -11.64 2.18 24.33
C LEU A 73 -12.87 2.73 23.61
N LEU A 74 -12.71 3.88 22.93
CA LEU A 74 -13.80 4.46 22.15
C LEU A 74 -14.22 3.56 20.98
N LEU A 75 -13.27 3.05 20.19
CA LEU A 75 -13.54 2.13 19.07
C LEU A 75 -14.24 0.85 19.54
N ASP A 76 -13.74 0.24 20.62
CA ASP A 76 -14.32 -1.00 21.16
C ASP A 76 -15.74 -0.75 21.69
N THR A 77 -16.00 0.42 22.29
CA THR A 77 -17.34 0.82 22.72
C THR A 77 -18.28 1.03 21.53
N LEU A 78 -17.86 1.81 20.52
CA LEU A 78 -18.68 2.11 19.35
C LEU A 78 -19.07 0.89 18.53
N LYS A 79 -18.18 -0.12 18.43
CA LYS A 79 -18.45 -1.41 17.73
C LYS A 79 -19.63 -2.17 18.34
N THR A 80 -19.98 -1.91 19.59
CA THR A 80 -21.07 -2.60 20.29
C THR A 80 -22.44 -1.96 20.09
N PHE A 81 -22.48 -0.73 19.56
CA PHE A 81 -23.73 -0.02 19.37
C PHE A 81 -24.41 -0.36 18.05
N PRO A 82 -25.76 -0.48 18.05
CA PRO A 82 -26.51 -0.37 16.81
C PRO A 82 -26.46 1.07 16.29
N GLU A 83 -26.93 1.29 15.08
CA GLU A 83 -27.05 2.65 14.56
C GLU A 83 -28.03 3.47 15.38
N GLN A 84 -27.53 4.57 15.94
CA GLN A 84 -28.29 5.49 16.79
C GLN A 84 -27.56 6.82 16.92
N PRO A 85 -28.25 7.94 17.27
CA PRO A 85 -27.58 9.14 17.69
C PRO A 85 -26.87 8.91 19.02
N LEU A 86 -25.66 9.44 19.12
CA LEU A 86 -24.86 9.47 20.35
C LEU A 86 -24.61 10.91 20.74
N THR A 87 -24.82 11.23 22.02
CA THR A 87 -24.53 12.55 22.58
C THR A 87 -23.23 12.47 23.37
N PHE A 88 -22.28 13.33 23.05
CA PHE A 88 -21.02 13.49 23.76
C PHE A 88 -21.05 14.78 24.56
N VAL A 89 -20.68 14.73 25.83
CA VAL A 89 -20.61 15.90 26.75
C VAL A 89 -19.31 15.84 27.53
N VAL A 90 -18.51 16.89 27.45
CA VAL A 90 -17.31 17.04 28.29
C VAL A 90 -17.73 17.53 29.66
N GLU A 91 -17.32 16.80 30.70
CA GLU A 91 -17.63 17.08 32.10
C GLU A 91 -16.44 17.73 32.82
N ASP A 92 -16.70 18.43 33.93
CA ASP A 92 -15.68 19.17 34.70
C ASP A 92 -14.61 18.29 35.36
N ASN A 93 -14.80 16.96 35.40
CA ASN A 93 -13.91 15.98 36.05
C ASN A 93 -12.89 15.32 35.07
N ASN A 94 -12.58 15.94 33.93
CA ASN A 94 -11.73 15.41 32.88
C ASN A 94 -12.25 14.10 32.26
N THR A 95 -13.58 13.96 32.18
CA THR A 95 -14.22 12.88 31.46
C THR A 95 -15.12 13.41 30.35
N ILE A 96 -15.24 12.64 29.28
CA ILE A 96 -16.28 12.83 28.28
C ILE A 96 -17.35 11.75 28.47
N GLU A 97 -18.58 12.17 28.70
CA GLU A 97 -19.73 11.26 28.77
C GLU A 97 -20.30 11.03 27.39
N LEU A 98 -20.37 9.77 27.00
CA LEU A 98 -21.08 9.28 25.84
C LEU A 98 -22.44 8.73 26.28
N SER A 99 -23.51 9.36 25.86
CA SER A 99 -24.89 8.93 26.12
C SER A 99 -25.49 8.27 24.88
N SER A 100 -26.09 7.09 25.08
CA SER A 100 -26.83 6.32 24.08
C SER A 100 -28.30 6.15 24.53
N ASN A 101 -29.12 5.47 23.71
CA ASN A 101 -30.51 5.17 24.07
C ASN A 101 -30.65 4.33 25.35
N HIS A 102 -29.62 3.57 25.74
CA HIS A 102 -29.70 2.57 26.81
C HIS A 102 -28.73 2.82 27.97
N GLY A 103 -27.81 3.78 27.86
CA GLY A 103 -26.83 3.97 28.92
C GLY A 103 -25.90 5.14 28.68
N LYS A 104 -25.05 5.38 29.70
CA LYS A 104 -24.05 6.41 29.74
C LYS A 104 -22.67 5.79 29.98
N TYR A 105 -21.68 6.27 29.28
CA TYR A 105 -20.31 5.74 29.30
C TYR A 105 -19.37 6.92 29.47
N ALA A 106 -18.54 6.90 30.50
CA ALA A 106 -17.58 7.96 30.77
C ALA A 106 -16.17 7.49 30.38
N LEU A 107 -15.48 8.28 29.57
CA LEU A 107 -14.08 8.06 29.18
C LEU A 107 -13.24 9.22 29.71
N ALA A 108 -12.09 8.92 30.33
CA ALA A 108 -11.13 9.95 30.65
C ALA A 108 -10.53 10.51 29.35
N TYR A 109 -10.34 11.82 29.26
CA TYR A 109 -9.65 12.47 28.15
C TYR A 109 -8.40 13.21 28.63
N ALA A 110 -7.47 13.45 27.69
CA ALA A 110 -6.32 14.33 27.88
C ALA A 110 -6.54 15.68 27.21
N ASP A 111 -5.76 16.69 27.60
CA ASP A 111 -5.81 18.00 26.99
C ASP A 111 -5.44 17.93 25.49
N GLY A 112 -6.32 18.38 24.64
CA GLY A 112 -6.10 18.38 23.19
C GLY A 112 -4.98 19.33 22.73
N GLU A 113 -4.61 20.32 23.54
CA GLU A 113 -3.49 21.22 23.20
C GLU A 113 -2.11 20.52 23.31
N GLU A 114 -2.03 19.41 24.06
CA GLU A 114 -0.81 18.58 24.10
C GLU A 114 -0.65 17.66 22.88
N PHE A 115 -1.69 17.53 22.05
CA PHE A 115 -1.63 16.71 20.84
C PHE A 115 -0.77 17.40 19.77
N PRO A 116 0.16 16.67 19.11
CA PRO A 116 1.03 17.24 18.08
C PRO A 116 0.21 17.88 16.94
N ASN A 117 0.56 19.11 16.58
CA ASN A 117 -0.05 19.74 15.42
C ASN A 117 0.42 19.05 14.13
N PRO A 118 -0.46 18.89 13.13
CA PRO A 118 -0.06 18.40 11.82
C PRO A 118 0.95 19.36 11.18
N VAL A 119 1.85 18.78 10.37
CA VAL A 119 2.81 19.58 9.61
C VAL A 119 2.08 20.37 8.52
N GLU A 120 2.34 21.67 8.40
CA GLU A 120 1.90 22.46 7.27
C GLU A 120 2.93 22.37 6.14
N LEU A 121 2.46 22.19 4.91
CA LEU A 121 3.33 22.18 3.74
C LEU A 121 3.53 23.61 3.25
N GLU A 122 4.78 24.07 3.27
CA GLU A 122 5.16 25.35 2.68
C GLU A 122 5.37 25.20 1.16
N ASP A 123 4.77 26.07 0.36
CA ASP A 123 4.88 26.17 -1.10
C ASP A 123 4.80 24.79 -1.83
N PRO A 124 3.76 23.97 -1.60
CA PRO A 124 3.69 22.64 -2.17
C PRO A 124 3.43 22.66 -3.68
N ASN A 125 4.04 21.74 -4.39
CA ASN A 125 3.57 21.33 -5.71
C ASN A 125 2.29 20.50 -5.54
N SER A 126 1.47 20.42 -6.59
CA SER A 126 0.24 19.64 -6.51
C SER A 126 -0.07 18.89 -7.82
N THR A 127 -0.71 17.75 -7.66
CA THR A 127 -1.23 16.91 -8.77
C THR A 127 -2.56 16.31 -8.31
N VAL A 128 -3.52 16.20 -9.22
CA VAL A 128 -4.79 15.52 -8.96
C VAL A 128 -4.80 14.17 -9.66
N VAL A 129 -5.19 13.13 -8.94
CA VAL A 129 -5.27 11.75 -9.45
C VAL A 129 -6.59 11.13 -8.99
N GLU A 130 -7.26 10.37 -9.84
CA GLU A 130 -8.45 9.61 -9.44
C GLU A 130 -8.09 8.57 -8.35
N ALA A 131 -8.96 8.43 -7.36
CA ALA A 131 -8.72 7.58 -6.18
C ALA A 131 -8.44 6.12 -6.56
N ASP A 132 -9.21 5.56 -7.50
CA ASP A 132 -9.05 4.17 -7.94
C ASP A 132 -7.72 3.96 -8.69
N ILE A 133 -7.28 4.93 -9.48
CA ILE A 133 -5.98 4.88 -10.16
C ILE A 133 -4.83 4.89 -9.13
N LEU A 134 -4.89 5.77 -8.14
CA LEU A 134 -3.88 5.83 -7.09
C LEU A 134 -3.86 4.54 -6.26
N ALA A 135 -5.03 4.02 -5.88
CA ALA A 135 -5.17 2.75 -5.17
C ALA A 135 -4.60 1.57 -5.97
N SER A 136 -4.86 1.54 -7.29
CA SER A 136 -4.31 0.54 -8.22
C SER A 136 -2.79 0.64 -8.31
N ALA A 137 -2.23 1.84 -8.49
CA ALA A 137 -0.80 2.08 -8.55
C ALA A 137 -0.08 1.61 -7.27
N ILE A 138 -0.63 1.95 -6.11
CA ILE A 138 -0.11 1.50 -4.82
C ILE A 138 -0.19 -0.03 -4.71
N SER A 139 -1.34 -0.62 -5.01
CA SER A 139 -1.55 -2.07 -4.91
C SER A 139 -0.60 -2.87 -5.79
N LYS A 140 -0.37 -2.38 -7.02
CA LYS A 140 0.48 -3.03 -8.02
C LYS A 140 1.98 -2.85 -7.77
N THR A 141 2.39 -1.99 -6.82
CA THR A 141 3.82 -1.69 -6.57
C THR A 141 4.29 -2.01 -5.17
N ILE A 142 3.51 -1.69 -4.13
CA ILE A 142 3.94 -1.69 -2.73
C ILE A 142 4.51 -3.05 -2.25
N PHE A 143 4.02 -4.17 -2.79
CA PHE A 143 4.48 -5.51 -2.41
C PHE A 143 5.95 -5.77 -2.81
N ALA A 144 6.47 -5.02 -3.78
CA ALA A 144 7.85 -5.16 -4.24
C ALA A 144 8.85 -4.37 -3.39
N SER A 145 8.40 -3.45 -2.54
CA SER A 145 9.29 -2.65 -1.68
C SER A 145 9.94 -3.48 -0.57
N GLY A 146 11.18 -3.14 -0.22
CA GLY A 146 11.98 -3.80 0.81
C GLY A 146 11.50 -3.51 2.25
N ASN A 147 12.11 -4.17 3.22
CA ASN A 147 11.98 -3.91 4.66
C ASN A 147 13.37 -3.83 5.32
N ASP A 148 14.34 -3.30 4.60
CA ASP A 148 15.73 -3.26 5.03
C ASP A 148 16.06 -1.86 5.56
N ASP A 149 16.27 -1.75 6.86
CA ASP A 149 16.62 -0.49 7.53
C ASP A 149 17.97 0.09 7.05
N LEU A 150 18.83 -0.73 6.46
CA LEU A 150 20.10 -0.27 5.86
C LEU A 150 19.90 0.41 4.50
N ARG A 151 18.75 0.19 3.87
CA ARG A 151 18.39 0.78 2.58
C ARG A 151 16.99 1.41 2.62
N PRO A 152 16.78 2.43 3.45
CA PRO A 152 15.46 3.02 3.69
C PRO A 152 14.79 3.52 2.41
N VAL A 153 15.54 3.99 1.41
CA VAL A 153 15.01 4.43 0.12
C VAL A 153 14.26 3.33 -0.66
N MET A 154 14.57 2.05 -0.40
CA MET A 154 13.85 0.90 -0.98
C MET A 154 12.69 0.41 -0.12
N SER A 155 12.49 0.98 1.08
CA SER A 155 11.39 0.58 1.99
C SER A 155 10.08 1.30 1.70
N GLY A 156 10.00 2.03 0.60
CA GLY A 156 8.83 2.76 0.13
C GLY A 156 8.54 2.50 -1.34
N VAL A 157 7.63 3.29 -1.88
CA VAL A 157 7.32 3.36 -3.31
C VAL A 157 7.81 4.71 -3.84
N PHE A 158 8.59 4.68 -4.89
CA PHE A 158 9.06 5.86 -5.60
C PHE A 158 7.95 6.37 -6.53
N PHE A 159 7.55 7.60 -6.33
CA PHE A 159 6.61 8.34 -7.15
C PHE A 159 7.38 9.27 -8.06
N GLN A 160 7.16 9.16 -9.35
CA GLN A 160 7.74 10.03 -10.36
C GLN A 160 6.63 10.60 -11.22
N PHE A 161 6.38 11.89 -11.08
CA PHE A 161 5.35 12.62 -11.79
C PHE A 161 6.00 13.48 -12.86
N LYS A 162 5.54 13.37 -14.09
CA LYS A 162 6.08 14.10 -15.25
C LYS A 162 4.97 14.59 -16.15
N GLU A 163 5.34 15.51 -17.05
CA GLU A 163 4.43 16.00 -18.10
C GLU A 163 3.97 14.89 -19.06
N ASP A 164 4.74 13.81 -19.19
CA ASP A 164 4.46 12.66 -20.07
C ASP A 164 3.82 11.46 -19.36
N GLY A 165 3.59 11.54 -18.05
CA GLY A 165 2.92 10.48 -17.30
C GLY A 165 3.33 10.36 -15.82
N LEU A 166 2.61 9.50 -15.12
CA LEU A 166 2.92 9.15 -13.73
C LEU A 166 3.56 7.76 -13.69
N THR A 167 4.65 7.62 -12.95
CA THR A 167 5.34 6.34 -12.75
C THR A 167 5.52 6.06 -11.27
N PHE A 168 5.27 4.82 -10.88
CA PHE A 168 5.40 4.30 -9.53
C PHE A 168 6.34 3.10 -9.56
N VAL A 169 7.37 3.11 -8.71
CA VAL A 169 8.38 2.05 -8.70
C VAL A 169 8.62 1.56 -7.29
N ALA A 170 8.71 0.26 -7.13
CA ALA A 170 9.15 -0.36 -5.88
C ALA A 170 10.14 -1.50 -6.15
N THR A 171 11.14 -1.66 -5.27
CA THR A 171 12.14 -2.73 -5.35
C THR A 171 12.69 -3.07 -3.96
N ASP A 172 13.08 -4.34 -3.80
CA ASP A 172 13.86 -4.84 -2.65
C ASP A 172 15.26 -5.31 -3.06
N ALA A 173 15.71 -4.93 -4.27
CA ALA A 173 16.92 -5.38 -4.96
C ALA A 173 16.88 -6.81 -5.56
N HIS A 174 15.86 -7.62 -5.25
CA HIS A 174 15.65 -8.94 -5.82
C HIS A 174 14.49 -9.00 -6.81
N LYS A 175 13.54 -8.15 -6.63
CA LYS A 175 12.41 -7.89 -7.53
C LYS A 175 12.19 -6.40 -7.68
N LEU A 176 11.61 -6.00 -8.80
CA LEU A 176 11.23 -4.60 -9.08
C LEU A 176 9.89 -4.59 -9.80
N VAL A 177 9.05 -3.65 -9.45
CA VAL A 177 7.83 -3.34 -10.21
C VAL A 177 7.86 -1.89 -10.61
N LYS A 178 7.66 -1.63 -11.90
CA LYS A 178 7.40 -0.32 -12.49
C LYS A 178 5.97 -0.31 -13.02
N TYR A 179 5.15 0.57 -12.51
CA TYR A 179 3.79 0.82 -12.96
C TYR A 179 3.71 2.24 -13.50
N SER A 180 3.13 2.44 -14.67
CA SER A 180 3.03 3.75 -15.31
C SER A 180 1.64 4.02 -15.86
N ARG A 181 1.23 5.30 -15.83
CA ARG A 181 0.03 5.86 -16.43
C ARG A 181 0.46 7.00 -17.36
N GLU A 182 0.39 6.75 -18.67
CA GLU A 182 0.73 7.73 -19.72
C GLU A 182 -0.46 8.61 -20.11
N ASP A 183 -1.63 8.32 -19.60
CA ASP A 183 -2.89 9.05 -19.82
C ASP A 183 -3.14 10.13 -18.77
N ILE A 184 -2.30 10.22 -17.73
CA ILE A 184 -2.38 11.21 -16.65
C ILE A 184 -1.05 11.94 -16.59
N THR A 185 -1.10 13.25 -16.56
CA THR A 185 0.10 14.12 -16.58
C THR A 185 0.17 14.99 -15.35
N ALA A 186 1.38 15.36 -14.96
CA ALA A 186 1.62 16.37 -13.93
C ALA A 186 2.03 17.69 -14.58
N THR A 187 1.82 18.78 -13.87
CA THR A 187 2.19 20.13 -14.32
C THR A 187 3.69 20.42 -14.21
N GLN A 188 4.41 19.65 -13.42
CA GLN A 188 5.84 19.76 -13.17
C GLN A 188 6.47 18.40 -12.95
N ASP A 189 7.71 18.26 -13.40
CA ASP A 189 8.52 17.07 -13.10
C ASP A 189 8.88 17.05 -11.62
N THR A 190 8.53 15.95 -10.95
CA THR A 190 8.87 15.74 -9.55
C THR A 190 9.04 14.28 -9.23
N GLU A 191 9.82 14.02 -8.18
CA GLU A 191 10.03 12.66 -7.67
C GLU A 191 10.16 12.66 -6.15
N PHE A 192 9.56 11.69 -5.49
CA PHE A 192 9.65 11.49 -4.05
C PHE A 192 9.38 10.03 -3.66
N ILE A 193 9.79 9.64 -2.45
CA ILE A 193 9.64 8.27 -1.96
C ILE A 193 8.62 8.24 -0.83
N MET A 194 7.50 7.57 -1.08
CA MET A 194 6.42 7.39 -0.11
C MET A 194 6.66 6.19 0.79
N PRO A 195 6.59 6.33 2.12
CA PRO A 195 6.71 5.20 3.05
C PRO A 195 5.50 4.25 2.97
N LYS A 196 5.72 2.99 3.34
CA LYS A 196 4.70 1.93 3.24
C LYS A 196 3.45 2.16 4.07
N LYS A 197 3.60 2.67 5.29
CA LYS A 197 2.47 2.81 6.23
C LYS A 197 1.36 3.69 5.67
N PRO A 198 1.62 4.97 5.30
CA PRO A 198 0.60 5.81 4.68
C PRO A 198 0.05 5.24 3.36
N LEU A 199 0.88 4.57 2.56
CA LEU A 199 0.41 3.93 1.33
C LEU A 199 -0.57 2.79 1.58
N ASN A 200 -0.35 1.97 2.61
CA ASN A 200 -1.30 0.92 2.99
C ASN A 200 -2.63 1.49 3.49
N LEU A 201 -2.60 2.62 4.21
CA LEU A 201 -3.81 3.33 4.62
C LEU A 201 -4.57 3.86 3.40
N LEU A 202 -3.89 4.61 2.53
CA LEU A 202 -4.48 5.15 1.30
C LEU A 202 -5.08 4.04 0.43
N LYS A 203 -4.34 2.97 0.17
CA LYS A 203 -4.85 1.83 -0.61
C LYS A 203 -6.15 1.28 -0.08
N GLY A 204 -6.27 1.15 1.25
CA GLY A 204 -7.48 0.59 1.89
C GLY A 204 -8.69 1.51 1.83
N ILE A 205 -8.46 2.82 1.78
CA ILE A 205 -9.53 3.83 1.80
C ILE A 205 -9.98 4.19 0.39
N LEU A 206 -9.04 4.32 -0.55
CA LEU A 206 -9.29 4.80 -1.90
C LEU A 206 -9.83 3.71 -2.84
N ALA A 207 -9.65 2.42 -2.50
CA ALA A 207 -10.10 1.33 -3.36
C ALA A 207 -11.62 1.35 -3.56
N GLY A 208 -12.05 1.45 -4.82
CA GLY A 208 -13.46 1.52 -5.20
C GLY A 208 -14.13 2.87 -4.90
N SER A 209 -13.36 3.93 -4.70
CA SER A 209 -13.85 5.31 -4.60
C SER A 209 -13.75 6.00 -5.95
N ASP A 210 -14.81 6.71 -6.33
CA ASP A 210 -14.86 7.54 -7.55
C ASP A 210 -14.37 8.99 -7.28
N SER A 211 -13.79 9.28 -6.10
CA SER A 211 -13.32 10.62 -5.75
C SER A 211 -11.99 10.97 -6.40
N GLU A 212 -11.72 12.26 -6.50
CA GLU A 212 -10.40 12.77 -6.86
C GLU A 212 -9.54 12.93 -5.60
N VAL A 213 -8.25 12.64 -5.72
CA VAL A 213 -7.25 12.84 -4.67
C VAL A 213 -6.34 14.00 -5.09
N LEU A 214 -6.40 15.09 -4.33
CA LEU A 214 -5.40 16.16 -4.43
C LEU A 214 -4.16 15.73 -3.66
N ILE A 215 -3.05 15.58 -4.36
CA ILE A 215 -1.74 15.25 -3.81
C ILE A 215 -0.91 16.53 -3.80
N GLU A 216 -0.61 17.06 -2.60
CA GLU A 216 0.28 18.19 -2.39
C GLU A 216 1.59 17.67 -1.79
N TYR A 217 2.72 18.13 -2.24
CA TYR A 217 4.02 17.61 -1.81
C TYR A 217 5.12 18.66 -1.90
N ASN A 218 6.13 18.51 -1.03
CA ASN A 218 7.39 19.23 -1.06
C ASN A 218 8.56 18.24 -0.82
N ASP A 219 9.75 18.71 -0.55
CA ASP A 219 10.94 17.85 -0.37
C ASP A 219 10.85 16.90 0.83
N SER A 220 10.00 17.17 1.81
CA SER A 220 9.95 16.43 3.08
C SER A 220 8.64 15.75 3.39
N ASN A 221 7.53 16.24 2.84
CA ASN A 221 6.19 15.80 3.19
C ASN A 221 5.28 15.68 1.97
N ALA A 222 4.30 14.79 2.06
CA ALA A 222 3.20 14.71 1.13
C ALA A 222 1.85 14.73 1.88
N LYS A 223 0.87 15.42 1.29
CA LYS A 223 -0.50 15.53 1.79
C LYS A 223 -1.47 15.05 0.73
N PHE A 224 -2.37 14.17 1.11
CA PHE A 224 -3.43 13.62 0.29
C PHE A 224 -4.76 14.09 0.82
N THR A 225 -5.53 14.80 0.01
CA THR A 225 -6.87 15.29 0.36
C THR A 225 -7.90 14.66 -0.56
N PHE A 226 -8.89 14.01 0.02
CA PHE A 226 -10.00 13.36 -0.68
C PHE A 226 -11.25 13.37 0.22
N ASP A 227 -12.39 13.69 -0.36
CA ASP A 227 -13.64 13.90 0.38
C ASP A 227 -13.40 14.83 1.61
N ASP A 228 -13.84 14.41 2.80
CA ASP A 228 -13.62 15.11 4.06
C ASP A 228 -12.37 14.63 4.82
N THR A 229 -11.46 13.91 4.15
CA THR A 229 -10.30 13.27 4.77
C THR A 229 -8.98 13.85 4.24
N GLN A 230 -8.03 14.01 5.14
CA GLN A 230 -6.65 14.37 4.82
C GLN A 230 -5.68 13.39 5.46
N LEU A 231 -4.66 13.00 4.71
CA LEU A 231 -3.51 12.26 5.21
C LEU A 231 -2.24 13.05 4.88
N ILE A 232 -1.44 13.35 5.90
CA ILE A 232 -0.13 14.00 5.76
C ILE A 232 0.93 13.02 6.25
N CYS A 233 2.01 12.85 5.51
CA CYS A 233 3.11 12.01 5.96
C CYS A 233 4.47 12.60 5.58
N ARG A 234 5.47 12.22 6.37
CA ARG A 234 6.86 12.49 6.06
C ARG A 234 7.34 11.55 4.95
N LEU A 235 8.09 12.08 3.99
CA LEU A 235 8.71 11.34 2.90
C LEU A 235 9.99 10.65 3.36
N ILE A 236 10.39 9.59 2.66
CA ILE A 236 11.69 8.96 2.86
C ILE A 236 12.74 9.82 2.15
N ASP A 237 13.69 10.36 2.93
CA ASP A 237 14.79 11.14 2.39
C ASP A 237 15.81 10.26 1.65
N GLY A 238 16.35 10.79 0.57
CA GLY A 238 17.40 10.17 -0.21
C GLY A 238 17.06 9.98 -1.68
N LYS A 239 18.07 9.58 -2.43
CA LYS A 239 17.94 9.34 -3.88
C LYS A 239 17.54 7.89 -4.15
N TYR A 240 16.43 7.70 -4.88
CA TYR A 240 16.02 6.37 -5.34
C TYR A 240 17.05 5.78 -6.32
N PRO A 241 17.32 4.46 -6.29
CA PRO A 241 18.24 3.82 -7.23
C PRO A 241 17.83 4.04 -8.68
N ASN A 242 18.82 4.10 -9.58
CA ASN A 242 18.55 4.15 -11.02
C ASN A 242 17.95 2.80 -11.50
N TYR A 243 16.66 2.66 -11.33
CA TYR A 243 15.92 1.44 -11.62
C TYR A 243 15.87 1.13 -13.13
N GLU A 244 15.92 2.13 -14.00
CA GLU A 244 15.93 1.93 -15.46
C GLU A 244 17.18 1.17 -15.93
N ALA A 245 18.31 1.36 -15.25
CA ALA A 245 19.58 0.72 -15.62
C ALA A 245 19.58 -0.80 -15.38
N VAL A 246 18.70 -1.32 -14.52
CA VAL A 246 18.64 -2.75 -14.19
C VAL A 246 17.61 -3.52 -15.03
N ILE A 247 16.72 -2.83 -15.73
CA ILE A 247 15.71 -3.44 -16.61
C ILE A 247 16.38 -3.84 -17.92
N PRO A 248 16.50 -5.16 -18.23
CA PRO A 248 17.13 -5.60 -19.47
C PRO A 248 16.27 -5.22 -20.67
N LYS A 249 16.93 -4.72 -21.73
CA LYS A 249 16.25 -4.25 -22.95
C LYS A 249 16.13 -5.36 -24.00
N GLU A 250 16.96 -6.39 -23.93
CA GLU A 250 17.03 -7.48 -24.91
C GLU A 250 16.78 -8.82 -24.21
N ASN A 251 15.61 -9.38 -24.43
CA ASN A 251 15.16 -10.64 -23.87
C ASN A 251 14.54 -11.50 -25.00
N PRO A 252 15.37 -12.29 -25.73
CA PRO A 252 14.89 -13.02 -26.90
C PRO A 252 13.98 -14.19 -26.57
N ASN A 253 14.05 -14.73 -25.34
CA ASN A 253 13.31 -15.91 -24.93
C ASN A 253 11.98 -15.47 -24.28
N LYS A 254 10.86 -15.69 -24.97
CA LYS A 254 9.54 -15.20 -24.57
C LYS A 254 8.58 -16.35 -24.30
N LEU A 255 8.16 -16.48 -23.06
CA LEU A 255 7.17 -17.45 -22.61
C LEU A 255 5.83 -16.74 -22.38
N THR A 256 4.80 -17.10 -23.14
CA THR A 256 3.42 -16.65 -22.89
C THR A 256 2.61 -17.82 -22.33
N ILE A 257 1.91 -17.58 -21.25
CA ILE A 257 1.20 -18.62 -20.51
C ILE A 257 0.00 -18.05 -19.76
N GLU A 258 -1.05 -18.86 -19.59
CA GLU A 258 -2.21 -18.52 -18.76
C GLU A 258 -1.77 -18.32 -17.30
N ARG A 259 -2.06 -17.12 -16.77
CA ARG A 259 -1.56 -16.64 -15.47
C ARG A 259 -1.99 -17.50 -14.29
N ASN A 260 -3.27 -17.92 -14.24
CA ASN A 260 -3.81 -18.67 -13.10
C ASN A 260 -3.23 -20.10 -13.05
N GLN A 261 -3.03 -20.74 -14.20
CA GLN A 261 -2.38 -22.06 -14.27
C GLN A 261 -0.93 -21.96 -13.81
N PHE A 262 -0.20 -20.95 -14.30
CA PHE A 262 1.19 -20.72 -13.90
C PHE A 262 1.29 -20.44 -12.39
N LEU A 263 0.51 -19.51 -11.87
CA LEU A 263 0.46 -19.17 -10.44
C LEU A 263 0.14 -20.41 -9.57
N SER A 264 -0.87 -21.18 -9.96
CA SER A 264 -1.31 -22.35 -9.20
C SER A 264 -0.26 -23.46 -9.21
N SER A 265 0.41 -23.69 -10.34
CA SER A 265 1.51 -24.65 -10.45
C SER A 265 2.71 -24.22 -9.61
N VAL A 266 3.15 -22.97 -9.71
CA VAL A 266 4.26 -22.45 -8.88
C VAL A 266 3.92 -22.58 -7.39
N ARG A 267 2.67 -22.30 -6.97
CA ARG A 267 2.22 -22.46 -5.57
C ARG A 267 2.35 -23.92 -5.11
N ARG A 268 1.85 -24.89 -5.87
CA ARG A 268 1.94 -26.31 -5.51
C ARG A 268 3.36 -26.81 -5.45
N VAL A 269 4.14 -26.57 -6.50
CA VAL A 269 5.52 -27.00 -6.60
C VAL A 269 6.40 -26.37 -5.51
N SER A 270 6.16 -25.10 -5.17
CA SER A 270 6.92 -24.37 -4.14
C SER A 270 6.82 -24.99 -2.73
N ILE A 271 5.79 -25.78 -2.45
CA ILE A 271 5.65 -26.50 -1.16
C ILE A 271 6.82 -27.47 -0.96
N PHE A 272 7.38 -28.00 -2.03
CA PHE A 272 8.47 -28.96 -2.04
C PHE A 272 9.85 -28.30 -2.20
N SER A 273 9.93 -26.98 -2.28
CA SER A 273 11.19 -26.25 -2.39
C SER A 273 11.90 -26.15 -1.04
N ASN A 274 13.23 -26.03 -1.08
CA ASN A 274 14.03 -25.72 0.10
C ASN A 274 13.53 -24.46 0.82
N LYS A 275 13.39 -24.53 2.15
CA LYS A 275 12.76 -23.47 2.98
C LYS A 275 13.55 -22.18 3.09
N THR A 276 14.84 -22.21 2.73
CA THR A 276 15.70 -21.03 2.76
C THR A 276 15.74 -20.32 1.40
N THR A 277 15.92 -21.05 0.33
CA THR A 277 16.07 -20.49 -1.02
C THR A 277 14.76 -20.28 -1.74
N HIS A 278 13.70 -21.04 -1.37
CA HIS A 278 12.41 -21.09 -2.08
C HIS A 278 12.54 -21.26 -3.59
N GLN A 279 13.58 -21.98 -4.01
CA GLN A 279 13.94 -22.12 -5.43
C GLN A 279 12.94 -23.00 -6.17
N VAL A 280 12.44 -22.49 -7.28
CA VAL A 280 11.77 -23.28 -8.31
C VAL A 280 12.57 -23.17 -9.61
N ARG A 281 12.65 -24.29 -10.37
CA ARG A 281 13.30 -24.38 -11.67
C ARG A 281 12.23 -24.35 -12.74
N LEU A 282 12.39 -23.49 -13.72
CA LEU A 282 11.62 -23.46 -14.95
C LEU A 282 12.49 -24.05 -16.06
N LYS A 283 12.08 -25.15 -16.65
CA LYS A 283 12.68 -25.74 -17.87
C LYS A 283 11.69 -25.57 -19.00
N ILE A 284 12.11 -24.87 -20.03
CA ILE A 284 11.26 -24.49 -21.15
C ILE A 284 11.86 -25.09 -22.41
N ALA A 285 11.04 -25.85 -23.14
CA ALA A 285 11.42 -26.47 -24.39
C ALA A 285 10.21 -26.61 -25.32
N GLY A 286 10.29 -26.06 -26.51
CA GLY A 286 9.17 -26.08 -27.45
C GLY A 286 7.91 -25.42 -26.87
N ALA A 287 6.79 -26.14 -26.80
CA ALA A 287 5.51 -25.65 -26.26
C ALA A 287 5.24 -26.12 -24.81
N GLU A 288 6.28 -26.54 -24.09
CA GLU A 288 6.17 -27.10 -22.75
C GLU A 288 7.00 -26.32 -21.74
N LEU A 289 6.36 -25.95 -20.62
CA LEU A 289 7.01 -25.44 -19.42
C LEU A 289 6.97 -26.54 -18.35
N ASN A 290 8.14 -27.02 -17.93
CA ASN A 290 8.27 -27.87 -16.78
C ASN A 290 8.72 -27.05 -15.57
N ILE A 291 7.93 -27.12 -14.48
CA ILE A 291 8.19 -26.43 -13.22
C ILE A 291 8.57 -27.48 -12.19
N SER A 292 9.75 -27.38 -11.58
CA SER A 292 10.20 -28.32 -10.56
C SER A 292 10.80 -27.61 -9.34
N ALA A 293 10.72 -28.28 -8.20
CA ALA A 293 11.40 -27.90 -6.98
C ALA A 293 11.91 -29.14 -6.25
N GLU A 294 13.00 -28.99 -5.52
CA GLU A 294 13.61 -30.05 -4.74
C GLU A 294 14.16 -29.50 -3.44
N ASP A 295 13.91 -30.20 -2.35
CA ASP A 295 14.58 -30.03 -1.07
C ASP A 295 15.42 -31.28 -0.79
N VAL A 296 16.71 -31.19 -1.06
CA VAL A 296 17.66 -32.30 -0.94
C VAL A 296 17.79 -32.78 0.51
N ASP A 297 17.68 -31.85 1.48
CA ASP A 297 17.84 -32.16 2.91
C ASP A 297 16.73 -33.09 3.42
N TYR A 298 15.54 -32.98 2.84
CA TYR A 298 14.36 -33.77 3.19
C TYR A 298 13.94 -34.77 2.11
N SER A 299 14.70 -34.87 1.01
CA SER A 299 14.37 -35.72 -0.16
C SER A 299 12.98 -35.46 -0.75
N ASN A 300 12.49 -34.21 -0.63
CA ASN A 300 11.22 -33.80 -1.19
C ASN A 300 11.42 -33.30 -2.62
N LYS A 301 10.52 -33.67 -3.52
CA LYS A 301 10.55 -33.25 -4.92
C LYS A 301 9.14 -33.11 -5.49
N ALA A 302 8.95 -32.10 -6.33
CA ALA A 302 7.75 -31.94 -7.14
C ALA A 302 8.10 -31.48 -8.56
N GLU A 303 7.26 -31.90 -9.50
CA GLU A 303 7.39 -31.53 -10.91
C GLU A 303 6.01 -31.45 -11.54
N GLU A 304 5.75 -30.37 -12.27
CA GLU A 304 4.52 -30.17 -13.04
C GLU A 304 4.85 -29.69 -14.44
N ARG A 305 3.97 -30.02 -15.39
CA ARG A 305 4.08 -29.62 -16.79
C ARG A 305 2.88 -28.81 -17.20
N LEU A 306 3.16 -27.68 -17.88
CA LEU A 306 2.17 -26.79 -18.44
C LEU A 306 2.42 -26.60 -19.92
N THR A 307 1.35 -26.45 -20.68
CA THR A 307 1.43 -26.01 -22.07
C THR A 307 1.60 -24.50 -22.11
N CYS A 308 2.46 -24.01 -22.98
CA CYS A 308 2.75 -22.60 -23.16
C CYS A 308 3.02 -22.24 -24.63
N ALA A 309 2.96 -20.98 -24.95
CA ALA A 309 3.53 -20.45 -26.19
C ALA A 309 4.95 -19.94 -25.88
N TYR A 310 5.95 -20.52 -26.55
CA TYR A 310 7.34 -20.15 -26.31
C TYR A 310 8.07 -19.83 -27.63
N GLN A 311 8.80 -18.73 -27.57
CA GLN A 311 9.68 -18.29 -28.66
C GLN A 311 11.08 -18.08 -28.08
N GLY A 312 12.08 -18.77 -28.60
CA GLY A 312 13.46 -18.67 -28.15
C GLY A 312 14.14 -20.03 -28.08
N ASP A 313 15.34 -20.06 -27.51
CA ASP A 313 16.14 -21.28 -27.33
C ASP A 313 15.67 -22.03 -26.06
N ASP A 314 15.77 -23.37 -26.11
CA ASP A 314 15.51 -24.18 -24.91
C ASP A 314 16.38 -23.72 -23.75
N MET A 315 15.77 -23.50 -22.58
CA MET A 315 16.52 -22.98 -21.44
C MET A 315 16.02 -23.53 -20.10
N GLN A 316 16.87 -23.35 -19.09
CA GLN A 316 16.53 -23.56 -17.69
C GLN A 316 16.91 -22.34 -16.88
N ILE A 317 16.03 -21.91 -16.00
CA ILE A 317 16.25 -20.77 -15.11
C ILE A 317 15.62 -21.05 -13.75
N GLY A 318 16.28 -20.60 -12.67
CA GLY A 318 15.76 -20.68 -11.32
C GLY A 318 15.21 -19.35 -10.83
N PHE A 319 14.11 -19.38 -10.11
CA PHE A 319 13.58 -18.20 -9.43
C PHE A 319 13.18 -18.53 -7.99
N ASN A 320 13.14 -17.49 -7.15
CA ASN A 320 12.47 -17.59 -5.87
C ASN A 320 10.95 -17.63 -6.09
N SER A 321 10.32 -18.73 -5.71
CA SER A 321 8.89 -18.96 -5.91
C SER A 321 7.99 -17.90 -5.24
N ARG A 322 8.42 -17.35 -4.11
CA ARG A 322 7.66 -16.30 -3.40
C ARG A 322 7.52 -15.05 -4.28
N PHE A 323 8.59 -14.66 -4.97
CA PHE A 323 8.55 -13.50 -5.86
C PHE A 323 7.63 -13.72 -7.06
N LEU A 324 7.70 -14.90 -7.69
CA LEU A 324 6.79 -15.25 -8.79
C LEU A 324 5.32 -15.27 -8.31
N ILE A 325 5.05 -15.86 -7.15
CA ILE A 325 3.70 -15.93 -6.57
C ILE A 325 3.15 -14.52 -6.27
N GLU A 326 3.97 -13.64 -5.69
CA GLU A 326 3.59 -12.26 -5.41
C GLU A 326 3.31 -11.49 -6.70
N MET A 327 4.19 -11.57 -7.69
CA MET A 327 4.02 -10.88 -8.96
C MET A 327 2.77 -11.36 -9.71
N LEU A 328 2.62 -12.67 -9.91
CA LEU A 328 1.47 -13.26 -10.58
C LEU A 328 0.15 -13.00 -9.83
N GLY A 329 0.21 -12.94 -8.49
CA GLY A 329 -0.94 -12.67 -7.64
C GLY A 329 -1.42 -11.21 -7.67
N ASN A 330 -0.55 -10.28 -8.06
CA ASN A 330 -0.86 -8.84 -8.18
C ASN A 330 -1.16 -8.40 -9.63
N LEU A 331 -1.32 -9.34 -10.56
CA LEU A 331 -1.81 -9.11 -11.92
C LEU A 331 -3.25 -9.61 -12.07
N THR A 332 -4.02 -8.92 -12.89
CA THR A 332 -5.42 -9.27 -13.21
C THR A 332 -5.57 -9.88 -14.61
N ALA A 333 -4.52 -9.89 -15.42
CA ALA A 333 -4.47 -10.43 -16.77
C ALA A 333 -4.86 -11.93 -16.84
N ASP A 334 -5.41 -12.36 -17.96
CA ASP A 334 -5.63 -13.79 -18.25
C ASP A 334 -4.32 -14.46 -18.66
N GLU A 335 -3.52 -13.79 -19.49
CA GLU A 335 -2.21 -14.26 -19.94
C GLU A 335 -1.08 -13.33 -19.50
N VAL A 336 0.08 -13.92 -19.23
CA VAL A 336 1.31 -13.20 -18.88
C VAL A 336 2.45 -13.63 -19.82
N MET A 337 3.36 -12.70 -20.06
CA MET A 337 4.60 -12.94 -20.78
C MET A 337 5.79 -12.86 -19.83
N LEU A 338 6.60 -13.90 -19.78
CA LEU A 338 7.90 -13.92 -19.11
C LEU A 338 9.01 -13.88 -20.16
N GLU A 339 9.70 -12.74 -20.22
CA GLU A 339 10.80 -12.52 -21.14
C GLU A 339 12.14 -12.73 -20.42
N MET A 340 13.04 -13.49 -21.05
CA MET A 340 14.32 -13.92 -20.47
C MET A 340 15.43 -13.84 -21.51
N SER A 341 16.68 -13.77 -21.02
CA SER A 341 17.87 -13.87 -21.88
C SER A 341 18.76 -15.03 -21.43
N LEU A 342 19.60 -14.85 -20.44
CA LEU A 342 20.49 -15.87 -19.90
C LEU A 342 20.00 -16.34 -18.53
N PRO A 343 20.33 -17.58 -18.10
CA PRO A 343 19.88 -18.11 -16.79
C PRO A 343 20.32 -17.31 -15.55
N ASN A 344 21.30 -16.44 -15.69
CA ASN A 344 21.82 -15.54 -14.64
C ASN A 344 21.39 -14.07 -14.81
N ARG A 345 20.50 -13.77 -15.75
CA ARG A 345 19.95 -12.44 -15.98
C ARG A 345 18.50 -12.36 -15.50
N ALA A 346 18.09 -11.16 -15.11
CA ALA A 346 16.73 -10.93 -14.66
C ALA A 346 15.69 -11.32 -15.71
N GLY A 347 14.60 -11.94 -15.27
CA GLY A 347 13.38 -12.13 -16.06
C GLY A 347 12.47 -10.93 -15.95
N ILE A 348 11.76 -10.62 -17.04
CA ILE A 348 10.74 -9.57 -17.10
C ILE A 348 9.38 -10.22 -17.26
N LEU A 349 8.48 -9.97 -16.31
CA LEU A 349 7.09 -10.42 -16.34
C LEU A 349 6.18 -9.22 -16.66
N THR A 350 5.39 -9.38 -17.70
CA THR A 350 4.38 -8.39 -18.13
C THR A 350 3.04 -9.06 -18.38
N PRO A 351 1.90 -8.39 -18.13
CA PRO A 351 0.60 -8.88 -18.60
C PRO A 351 0.50 -8.72 -20.13
N VAL A 352 -0.20 -9.65 -20.78
CA VAL A 352 -0.48 -9.60 -22.23
C VAL A 352 -1.78 -8.85 -22.49
N ASP A 353 -2.70 -8.89 -21.54
CA ASP A 353 -4.04 -8.29 -21.59
C ASP A 353 -4.40 -7.64 -20.25
N GLY A 354 -5.63 -7.14 -20.12
CA GLY A 354 -6.21 -6.68 -18.86
C GLY A 354 -5.66 -5.35 -18.33
N LEU A 355 -4.94 -4.59 -19.15
CA LEU A 355 -4.51 -3.22 -18.83
C LEU A 355 -5.44 -2.20 -19.47
N ASP A 356 -5.69 -1.11 -18.75
CA ASP A 356 -6.38 0.05 -19.27
C ASP A 356 -5.53 0.81 -20.32
N LYS A 357 -6.19 1.65 -21.11
CA LYS A 357 -5.48 2.51 -22.06
C LYS A 357 -4.56 3.47 -21.30
N GLY A 358 -3.28 3.52 -21.69
CA GLY A 358 -2.25 4.33 -21.01
C GLY A 358 -1.61 3.67 -19.81
N GLU A 359 -2.13 2.53 -19.35
CA GLU A 359 -1.56 1.75 -18.25
C GLU A 359 -0.44 0.83 -18.74
N LYS A 360 0.67 0.78 -18.03
CA LYS A 360 1.78 -0.15 -18.26
C LYS A 360 2.30 -0.69 -16.95
N ILE A 361 2.62 -1.98 -16.94
CA ILE A 361 3.28 -2.62 -15.80
C ILE A 361 4.43 -3.50 -16.28
N THR A 362 5.57 -3.35 -15.64
CA THR A 362 6.77 -4.16 -15.88
C THR A 362 7.27 -4.66 -14.54
N MET A 363 7.42 -5.97 -14.42
CA MET A 363 7.92 -6.61 -13.21
C MET A 363 9.22 -7.32 -13.53
N LEU A 364 10.28 -7.03 -12.78
CA LEU A 364 11.58 -7.68 -12.91
C LEU A 364 11.79 -8.63 -11.73
N VAL A 365 12.29 -9.82 -12.01
CA VAL A 365 12.68 -10.81 -11.00
C VAL A 365 14.10 -11.31 -11.24
N MET A 366 14.94 -11.23 -10.20
CA MET A 366 16.29 -11.75 -10.25
C MET A 366 16.27 -13.29 -10.18
N PRO A 367 17.05 -13.98 -11.01
CA PRO A 367 17.15 -15.42 -10.94
C PRO A 367 17.95 -15.89 -9.72
N VAL A 368 17.68 -17.13 -9.32
CA VAL A 368 18.47 -17.88 -8.35
C VAL A 368 19.34 -18.87 -9.12
N MET A 369 20.64 -18.94 -8.80
CA MET A 369 21.53 -19.87 -9.47
C MET A 369 21.09 -21.32 -9.21
N LEU A 370 20.93 -22.07 -10.29
CA LEU A 370 20.63 -23.49 -10.19
C LEU A 370 21.91 -24.23 -9.79
N ASN A 371 21.85 -25.04 -8.73
CA ASN A 371 22.91 -25.98 -8.43
C ASN A 371 22.92 -27.02 -9.53
N SER A 372 24.10 -27.25 -10.12
CA SER A 372 24.36 -28.25 -11.18
C SER A 372 24.29 -29.68 -10.64
#